data_1e5a415a2392639972e816f8628aacfa
#
_entry.id   1e5a415a2392639972e816f8628aacfa
#
_cell.length_a   1.000
_cell.length_b   1.000
_cell.length_c   1.000
_cell.angle_alpha   90.00
_cell.angle_beta   90.00
_cell.angle_gamma   90.00
#
_symmetry.space_group_name_H-M   'P 1'
#
loop_
_entity.id
_entity.type
_entity.pdbx_description
1 polymer ?
#
loop_
_entity_poly.entity_id
_entity_poly.type
_entity_poly.pdbx_seq_one_letter_code
_entity_poly.pdbx_strand_id
1 'polypeptide(L)'
;MRYSISVGIGFFLLACAQQSVPQGSTPVKPVNCPGVSSPDQQLRACILSVGKHPNPPFNESRVEIRNMAGSVLATKDFKSPDGEHGRNVQKNEWSSDSQFFVFSTASSGGHSPWHWQTYLYDRKQKTFKEVDDFTGPVIKRNFKLSPPDWIQVQVQGTATDPTDINIGHPEKRRLSTLH
;
A
#
# COMPACT_ATOMS: atom_id res chain seq x y z
N MET A 1 -83.44 39.59 -6.30
CA MET A 1 -82.36 38.73 -5.81
C MET A 1 -81.12 39.16 -6.50
N ARG A 2 -80.10 39.78 -5.79
CA ARG A 2 -78.84 40.22 -6.32
C ARG A 2 -77.76 39.34 -5.66
N TYR A 3 -77.04 38.59 -6.44
CA TYR A 3 -75.87 37.82 -5.96
C TYR A 3 -74.59 38.64 -6.19
N SER A 4 -73.87 38.93 -5.06
CA SER A 4 -72.54 39.49 -5.09
C SER A 4 -71.50 38.36 -5.11
N ILE A 5 -70.65 38.39 -6.11
CA ILE A 5 -69.48 37.47 -6.23
C ILE A 5 -68.25 38.22 -5.70
N SER A 6 -67.68 37.77 -4.58
CA SER A 6 -66.44 38.27 -4.06
C SER A 6 -65.29 37.42 -4.66
N VAL A 7 -64.41 38.10 -5.39
CA VAL A 7 -63.16 37.50 -5.93
C VAL A 7 -62.05 37.74 -4.87
N GLY A 8 -61.62 36.66 -4.27
CA GLY A 8 -60.45 36.69 -3.34
C GLY A 8 -59.14 36.53 -4.14
N ILE A 9 -58.31 37.57 -4.09
CA ILE A 9 -56.95 37.55 -4.66
C ILE A 9 -56.01 36.91 -3.63
N GLY A 10 -55.59 35.66 -3.87
CA GLY A 10 -54.60 34.99 -3.06
C GLY A 10 -53.18 35.41 -3.48
N PHE A 11 -52.48 36.08 -2.58
CA PHE A 11 -51.04 36.34 -2.75
C PHE A 11 -50.23 35.08 -2.45
N PHE A 12 -49.64 34.44 -3.47
CA PHE A 12 -48.62 33.42 -3.29
C PHE A 12 -47.29 34.06 -2.99
N LEU A 13 -46.83 33.98 -1.74
CA LEU A 13 -45.45 34.30 -1.38
C LEU A 13 -44.55 33.13 -1.83
N LEU A 14 -43.76 33.33 -2.89
CA LEU A 14 -42.68 32.44 -3.26
C LEU A 14 -41.54 32.59 -2.24
N ALA A 15 -41.39 31.63 -1.35
CA ALA A 15 -40.23 31.49 -0.50
C ALA A 15 -39.07 30.99 -1.37
N CYS A 16 -38.11 31.86 -1.71
CA CYS A 16 -36.80 31.47 -2.27
C CYS A 16 -36.01 30.72 -1.21
N ALA A 17 -35.97 29.40 -1.31
CA ALA A 17 -35.03 28.60 -0.55
C ALA A 17 -33.61 28.90 -1.06
N GLN A 18 -32.79 29.63 -0.29
CA GLN A 18 -31.38 29.79 -0.53
C GLN A 18 -30.69 28.42 -0.30
N GLN A 19 -30.33 27.76 -1.38
CA GLN A 19 -29.44 26.60 -1.32
C GLN A 19 -28.07 27.09 -0.86
N SER A 20 -27.68 26.71 0.36
CA SER A 20 -26.33 26.89 0.85
C SER A 20 -25.39 26.02 0.00
N VAL A 21 -24.55 26.69 -0.79
CA VAL A 21 -23.44 26.07 -1.52
C VAL A 21 -22.52 25.43 -0.48
N PRO A 22 -22.20 24.12 -0.59
CA PRO A 22 -21.29 23.51 0.35
C PRO A 22 -19.93 24.20 0.23
N GLN A 23 -19.47 24.77 1.35
CA GLN A 23 -18.16 25.43 1.48
C GLN A 23 -17.07 24.47 1.01
N GLY A 24 -16.25 24.98 0.10
CA GLY A 24 -15.19 24.25 -0.56
C GLY A 24 -14.31 23.49 0.43
N SER A 25 -14.12 22.21 0.14
CA SER A 25 -13.10 21.37 0.78
C SER A 25 -11.74 22.08 0.63
N THR A 26 -11.12 22.42 1.75
CA THR A 26 -9.72 22.87 1.78
C THR A 26 -8.87 21.92 0.95
N PRO A 27 -8.04 22.39 0.03
CA PRO A 27 -7.20 21.52 -0.77
C PRO A 27 -6.31 20.70 0.17
N VAL A 28 -6.51 19.40 0.17
CA VAL A 28 -5.69 18.46 0.95
C VAL A 28 -4.27 18.56 0.42
N LYS A 29 -3.35 18.99 1.28
CA LYS A 29 -1.94 19.09 0.92
C LYS A 29 -1.45 17.69 0.49
N PRO A 30 -0.84 17.54 -0.70
CA PRO A 30 -0.39 16.24 -1.16
C PRO A 30 0.51 15.55 -0.14
N VAL A 31 0.34 14.26 0.05
CA VAL A 31 1.22 13.45 0.93
C VAL A 31 2.62 13.48 0.35
N ASN A 32 3.50 14.28 0.95
CA ASN A 32 4.89 14.40 0.49
C ASN A 32 5.76 13.40 1.24
N CYS A 33 5.88 12.18 0.71
CA CYS A 33 6.83 11.17 1.18
C CYS A 33 7.42 10.40 -0.01
N PRO A 34 8.67 9.90 0.08
CA PRO A 34 9.22 8.98 -0.92
C PRO A 34 8.34 7.73 -1.01
N GLY A 35 7.94 7.34 -2.20
CA GLY A 35 7.09 6.16 -2.37
C GLY A 35 6.17 6.22 -3.59
N VAL A 36 5.21 5.29 -3.66
CA VAL A 36 4.34 5.09 -4.80
C VAL A 36 2.85 5.15 -4.42
N SER A 37 2.05 5.78 -5.26
CA SER A 37 0.60 5.80 -5.12
C SER A 37 -0.01 4.52 -5.69
N SER A 38 -1.13 4.07 -5.11
CA SER A 38 -1.93 3.01 -5.70
C SER A 38 -2.49 3.44 -7.07
N PRO A 39 -2.75 2.50 -8.00
CA PRO A 39 -3.32 2.82 -9.31
C PRO A 39 -4.61 3.66 -9.25
N ASP A 40 -5.47 3.41 -8.27
CA ASP A 40 -6.71 4.18 -8.03
C ASP A 40 -6.47 5.54 -7.33
N GLN A 41 -5.23 5.91 -7.03
CA GLN A 41 -4.82 7.15 -6.39
C GLN A 41 -5.43 7.41 -4.99
N GLN A 42 -5.95 6.38 -4.32
CA GLN A 42 -6.56 6.56 -2.99
C GLN A 42 -5.59 6.33 -1.84
N LEU A 43 -4.54 5.56 -2.07
CA LEU A 43 -3.51 5.25 -1.09
C LEU A 43 -2.12 5.60 -1.62
N ARG A 44 -1.21 5.83 -0.68
CA ARG A 44 0.21 5.99 -0.95
C ARG A 44 1.03 5.13 0.00
N ALA A 45 1.92 4.30 -0.55
CA ALA A 45 2.93 3.61 0.22
C ALA A 45 4.16 4.52 0.33
N CYS A 46 4.46 4.98 1.52
CA CYS A 46 5.61 5.79 1.86
C CYS A 46 6.74 4.88 2.35
N ILE A 47 7.94 5.04 1.77
CA ILE A 47 9.13 4.30 2.17
C ILE A 47 10.09 5.30 2.81
N LEU A 48 10.17 5.25 4.13
CA LEU A 48 10.96 6.19 4.92
C LEU A 48 12.29 5.55 5.30
N SER A 49 13.37 6.30 5.13
CA SER A 49 14.66 5.91 5.67
C SER A 49 14.67 6.16 7.18
N VAL A 50 15.06 5.14 7.96
CA VAL A 50 15.17 5.15 9.40
C VAL A 50 16.53 4.55 9.81
N GLY A 51 16.85 4.56 11.12
CA GLY A 51 18.14 4.05 11.58
C GLY A 51 19.24 5.12 11.52
N LYS A 52 20.50 4.69 11.66
CA LYS A 52 21.67 5.59 11.73
C LYS A 52 22.13 6.09 10.35
N HIS A 53 21.95 5.27 9.34
CA HIS A 53 22.43 5.54 7.99
C HIS A 53 21.27 5.97 7.10
N PRO A 54 21.21 7.23 6.63
CA PRO A 54 20.07 7.71 5.84
C PRO A 54 20.10 7.24 4.38
N ASN A 55 21.26 6.76 3.89
CA ASN A 55 21.46 6.46 2.48
C ASN A 55 21.59 4.96 2.19
N PRO A 56 21.04 4.46 1.05
CA PRO A 56 21.29 3.10 0.58
C PRO A 56 22.79 2.82 0.38
N PRO A 57 23.25 1.58 0.54
CA PRO A 57 22.47 0.39 0.88
C PRO A 57 22.28 0.14 2.39
N PHE A 58 22.85 1.00 3.24
CA PHE A 58 22.94 0.78 4.68
C PHE A 58 21.78 1.40 5.48
N ASN A 59 20.84 2.06 4.79
CA ASN A 59 19.65 2.60 5.46
C ASN A 59 18.71 1.46 5.86
N GLU A 60 18.00 1.67 6.95
CA GLU A 60 16.85 0.85 7.33
C GLU A 60 15.58 1.52 6.85
N SER A 61 14.52 0.78 6.65
CA SER A 61 13.27 1.31 6.13
C SER A 61 12.11 1.16 7.11
N ARG A 62 11.18 2.11 7.00
CA ARG A 62 9.82 2.00 7.51
C ARG A 62 8.87 2.16 6.35
N VAL A 63 7.91 1.25 6.21
CA VAL A 63 6.84 1.34 5.22
C VAL A 63 5.57 1.81 5.92
N GLU A 64 4.99 2.90 5.43
CA GLU A 64 3.70 3.41 5.90
C GLU A 64 2.72 3.45 4.74
N ILE A 65 1.54 2.90 4.95
CA ILE A 65 0.42 3.07 4.03
C ILE A 65 -0.41 4.26 4.52
N ARG A 66 -0.56 5.25 3.66
CA ARG A 66 -1.29 6.48 3.97
C ARG A 66 -2.45 6.68 3.02
N ASN A 67 -3.53 7.30 3.51
CA ASN A 67 -4.57 7.85 2.64
C ASN A 67 -4.12 9.18 2.03
N MET A 68 -4.89 9.72 1.09
CA MET A 68 -4.55 10.99 0.43
C MET A 68 -4.64 12.22 1.35
N ALA A 69 -5.30 12.10 2.52
CA ALA A 69 -5.27 13.13 3.55
C ALA A 69 -3.99 13.09 4.42
N GLY A 70 -3.11 12.09 4.19
CA GLY A 70 -1.85 11.93 4.93
C GLY A 70 -1.95 11.07 6.18
N SER A 71 -3.13 10.59 6.56
CA SER A 71 -3.30 9.73 7.73
C SER A 71 -2.65 8.36 7.50
N VAL A 72 -1.88 7.89 8.46
CA VAL A 72 -1.27 6.57 8.44
C VAL A 72 -2.31 5.50 8.76
N LEU A 73 -2.48 4.53 7.88
CA LEU A 73 -3.43 3.42 8.01
C LEU A 73 -2.76 2.14 8.53
N ALA A 74 -1.49 1.94 8.16
CA ALA A 74 -0.69 0.79 8.58
C ALA A 74 0.80 1.14 8.53
N THR A 75 1.59 0.50 9.39
CA THR A 75 3.04 0.67 9.46
C THR A 75 3.73 -0.68 9.59
N LYS A 76 4.81 -0.88 8.83
CA LYS A 76 5.77 -1.97 9.02
C LYS A 76 7.15 -1.35 9.19
N ASP A 77 7.74 -1.58 10.36
CA ASP A 77 9.07 -1.06 10.73
C ASP A 77 10.11 -2.16 10.58
N PHE A 78 11.22 -1.82 9.96
CA PHE A 78 12.38 -2.71 9.77
C PHE A 78 13.63 -2.18 10.48
N LYS A 79 13.42 -1.21 11.37
CA LYS A 79 14.50 -0.66 12.18
C LYS A 79 14.98 -1.69 13.19
N SER A 80 16.30 -1.90 13.23
CA SER A 80 16.95 -2.68 14.29
C SER A 80 17.18 -1.84 15.56
N PRO A 81 17.41 -2.47 16.72
CA PRO A 81 17.71 -1.77 17.94
C PRO A 81 18.98 -0.93 17.88
N ASP A 82 19.99 -1.39 17.14
CA ASP A 82 21.26 -0.69 16.95
C ASP A 82 21.25 0.30 15.79
N GLY A 83 20.23 0.24 14.90
CA GLY A 83 20.07 1.09 13.71
C GLY A 83 21.01 0.72 12.55
N GLU A 84 21.58 -0.50 12.55
CA GLU A 84 22.57 -0.95 11.57
C GLU A 84 22.27 -2.33 10.97
N HIS A 85 21.49 -3.16 11.68
CA HIS A 85 21.24 -4.56 11.31
C HIS A 85 19.77 -4.83 10.95
N GLY A 86 19.05 -3.80 10.57
CA GLY A 86 17.67 -3.91 10.11
C GLY A 86 17.56 -4.30 8.64
N ARG A 87 16.53 -3.82 7.99
CA ARG A 87 16.32 -4.12 6.56
C ARG A 87 15.91 -2.86 5.80
N ASN A 88 16.25 -2.83 4.51
CA ASN A 88 15.81 -1.78 3.60
C ASN A 88 14.94 -2.33 2.47
N VAL A 89 14.02 -1.50 1.99
CA VAL A 89 13.15 -1.83 0.85
C VAL A 89 13.94 -1.68 -0.45
N GLN A 90 13.93 -2.72 -1.28
CA GLN A 90 14.69 -2.79 -2.53
C GLN A 90 13.81 -2.70 -3.77
N LYS A 91 12.65 -3.34 -3.76
CA LYS A 91 11.65 -3.26 -4.81
C LYS A 91 10.27 -3.11 -4.18
N ASN A 92 9.41 -2.34 -4.81
CA ASN A 92 8.03 -2.18 -4.36
C ASN A 92 7.10 -1.90 -5.55
N GLU A 93 5.85 -2.35 -5.45
CA GLU A 93 4.86 -2.22 -6.51
C GLU A 93 3.45 -2.44 -5.96
N TRP A 94 2.45 -1.71 -6.48
CA TRP A 94 1.05 -1.99 -6.24
C TRP A 94 0.51 -3.00 -7.26
N SER A 95 -0.40 -3.88 -6.82
CA SER A 95 -1.21 -4.66 -7.76
C SER A 95 -2.11 -3.75 -8.61
N SER A 96 -2.41 -4.19 -9.82
CA SER A 96 -3.19 -3.38 -10.78
C SER A 96 -4.60 -3.03 -10.29
N ASP A 97 -5.17 -3.85 -9.40
CA ASP A 97 -6.47 -3.64 -8.76
C ASP A 97 -6.41 -2.77 -7.50
N SER A 98 -5.22 -2.26 -7.13
CA SER A 98 -4.97 -1.44 -5.93
C SER A 98 -5.27 -2.12 -4.59
N GLN A 99 -5.41 -3.45 -4.56
CA GLN A 99 -5.72 -4.18 -3.33
C GLN A 99 -4.47 -4.56 -2.52
N PHE A 100 -3.34 -4.73 -3.20
CA PHE A 100 -2.12 -5.21 -2.57
C PHE A 100 -0.93 -4.29 -2.89
N PHE A 101 -0.16 -3.95 -1.86
CA PHE A 101 1.16 -3.35 -2.04
C PHE A 101 2.22 -4.38 -1.67
N VAL A 102 3.08 -4.72 -2.63
CA VAL A 102 4.12 -5.74 -2.46
C VAL A 102 5.49 -5.09 -2.47
N PHE A 103 6.36 -5.54 -1.59
CA PHE A 103 7.74 -5.06 -1.55
C PHE A 103 8.71 -6.12 -1.04
N SER A 104 9.94 -6.12 -1.57
CA SER A 104 11.04 -6.96 -1.11
C SER A 104 12.04 -6.14 -0.30
N THR A 105 12.69 -6.80 0.66
CA THR A 105 13.67 -6.18 1.54
C THR A 105 15.00 -6.93 1.49
N ALA A 106 16.09 -6.23 1.82
CA ALA A 106 17.41 -6.79 2.05
C ALA A 106 17.94 -6.35 3.41
N SER A 107 18.93 -7.08 3.95
CA SER A 107 19.66 -6.68 5.13
C SER A 107 20.39 -5.35 4.90
N SER A 108 20.31 -4.43 5.86
CA SER A 108 21.06 -3.17 5.86
C SER A 108 22.51 -3.34 6.36
N GLY A 109 22.86 -4.47 6.98
CA GLY A 109 24.18 -4.75 7.54
C GLY A 109 25.26 -5.13 6.53
N GLY A 110 25.03 -4.95 5.22
CA GLY A 110 26.04 -5.15 4.16
C GLY A 110 26.37 -6.61 3.83
N HIS A 111 25.70 -7.59 4.39
CA HIS A 111 25.84 -8.98 3.97
C HIS A 111 25.13 -9.23 2.65
N SER A 112 25.75 -10.01 1.75
CA SER A 112 25.11 -10.42 0.50
C SER A 112 23.82 -11.18 0.81
N PRO A 113 22.65 -10.64 0.46
CA PRO A 113 21.40 -11.29 0.80
C PRO A 113 21.22 -12.51 -0.11
N TRP A 114 21.20 -13.68 0.46
CA TRP A 114 20.68 -14.88 -0.20
C TRP A 114 19.15 -14.92 -0.12
N HIS A 115 18.58 -14.20 0.85
CA HIS A 115 17.15 -14.18 1.19
C HIS A 115 16.62 -12.74 1.09
N TRP A 116 15.63 -12.56 0.23
CA TRP A 116 14.96 -11.29 -0.03
C TRP A 116 13.54 -11.32 0.52
N GLN A 117 13.41 -11.23 1.86
CA GLN A 117 12.09 -11.27 2.48
C GLN A 117 11.11 -10.35 1.75
N THR A 118 10.00 -10.92 1.33
CA THR A 118 8.99 -10.24 0.53
C THR A 118 7.72 -10.12 1.35
N TYR A 119 7.15 -8.93 1.36
CA TYR A 119 5.97 -8.59 2.13
C TYR A 119 4.86 -8.10 1.23
N LEU A 120 3.62 -8.29 1.67
CA LEU A 120 2.46 -7.64 1.10
C LEU A 120 1.68 -6.87 2.17
N TYR A 121 1.10 -5.75 1.80
CA TYR A 121 0.02 -5.09 2.52
C TYR A 121 -1.30 -5.47 1.88
N ASP A 122 -2.23 -6.00 2.66
CA ASP A 122 -3.60 -6.30 2.26
C ASP A 122 -4.49 -5.11 2.64
N ARG A 123 -5.00 -4.41 1.63
CA ARG A 123 -5.83 -3.20 1.82
C ARG A 123 -7.13 -3.49 2.56
N LYS A 124 -7.76 -4.64 2.28
CA LYS A 124 -9.02 -5.05 2.90
C LYS A 124 -8.84 -5.35 4.39
N GLN A 125 -7.76 -6.04 4.71
CA GLN A 125 -7.45 -6.43 6.10
C GLN A 125 -6.67 -5.34 6.84
N LYS A 126 -6.07 -4.38 6.13
CA LYS A 126 -5.19 -3.32 6.66
C LYS A 126 -3.98 -3.88 7.41
N THR A 127 -3.46 -5.02 6.97
CA THR A 127 -2.35 -5.72 7.62
C THR A 127 -1.23 -6.01 6.64
N PHE A 128 -0.02 -6.16 7.18
CA PHE A 128 1.13 -6.68 6.44
C PHE A 128 1.26 -8.18 6.70
N LYS A 129 1.60 -8.93 5.65
CA LYS A 129 1.92 -10.36 5.69
C LYS A 129 3.26 -10.60 5.02
N GLU A 130 3.94 -11.66 5.41
CA GLU A 130 5.16 -12.11 4.76
C GLU A 130 4.80 -13.12 3.67
N VAL A 131 5.23 -12.87 2.44
CA VAL A 131 4.95 -13.76 1.29
C VAL A 131 5.68 -15.08 1.46
N ASP A 132 6.87 -15.03 2.06
CA ASP A 132 7.73 -16.18 2.32
C ASP A 132 7.05 -17.26 3.19
N ASP A 133 6.11 -16.88 4.06
CA ASP A 133 5.31 -17.81 4.87
C ASP A 133 4.43 -18.73 4.01
N PHE A 134 4.12 -18.32 2.77
CA PHE A 134 3.24 -19.04 1.85
C PHE A 134 3.95 -19.66 0.67
N THR A 135 5.14 -19.18 0.35
CA THR A 135 5.90 -19.61 -0.84
C THR A 135 7.19 -20.34 -0.48
N GLY A 136 7.69 -20.16 0.74
CA GLY A 136 9.06 -20.47 1.12
C GLY A 136 10.01 -19.29 0.86
N PRO A 137 11.30 -19.41 1.27
CA PRO A 137 12.26 -18.31 1.24
C PRO A 137 12.48 -17.75 -0.17
N VAL A 138 12.19 -16.48 -0.34
CA VAL A 138 12.41 -15.77 -1.63
C VAL A 138 13.89 -15.42 -1.77
N ILE A 139 14.53 -15.91 -2.84
CA ILE A 139 15.98 -15.78 -3.08
C ILE A 139 16.34 -14.75 -4.17
N LYS A 140 15.38 -14.05 -4.75
CA LYS A 140 15.61 -12.97 -5.70
C LYS A 140 14.83 -11.73 -5.33
N ARG A 141 15.48 -10.58 -5.46
CA ARG A 141 14.87 -9.27 -5.21
C ARG A 141 13.62 -9.01 -6.06
N ASN A 142 13.62 -9.51 -7.28
CA ASN A 142 12.62 -9.16 -8.28
C ASN A 142 11.47 -10.17 -8.27
N PHE A 143 10.37 -9.77 -7.70
CA PHE A 143 9.07 -10.39 -7.95
C PHE A 143 8.42 -9.80 -9.19
N LYS A 144 7.39 -10.47 -9.73
CA LYS A 144 6.54 -9.97 -10.81
C LYS A 144 5.09 -10.00 -10.36
N LEU A 145 4.40 -8.86 -10.53
CA LEU A 145 2.95 -8.82 -10.38
C LEU A 145 2.29 -8.98 -11.74
N SER A 146 1.14 -9.62 -11.78
CA SER A 146 0.30 -9.71 -12.97
C SER A 146 -1.18 -9.70 -12.59
N PRO A 147 -2.04 -9.10 -13.44
CA PRO A 147 -3.45 -9.00 -13.18
C PRO A 147 -4.14 -10.35 -12.97
N PRO A 148 -5.20 -10.39 -12.15
CA PRO A 148 -5.64 -9.27 -11.32
C PRO A 148 -4.78 -9.10 -10.05
N ASP A 149 -4.28 -10.18 -9.45
CA ASP A 149 -3.63 -10.24 -8.14
C ASP A 149 -2.60 -11.38 -8.02
N TRP A 150 -1.90 -11.70 -9.11
CA TRP A 150 -0.86 -12.72 -9.08
C TRP A 150 0.49 -12.15 -8.73
N ILE A 151 1.23 -12.88 -7.90
CA ILE A 151 2.66 -12.69 -7.65
C ILE A 151 3.44 -13.91 -8.17
N GLN A 152 4.59 -13.65 -8.78
CA GLN A 152 5.59 -14.65 -9.10
C GLN A 152 6.90 -14.26 -8.42
N VAL A 153 7.48 -15.18 -7.67
CA VAL A 153 8.76 -15.04 -6.96
C VAL A 153 9.69 -16.18 -7.35
N GLN A 154 10.99 -16.02 -7.05
CA GLN A 154 11.95 -17.12 -7.08
C GLN A 154 12.18 -17.58 -5.64
N VAL A 155 11.83 -18.82 -5.34
CA VAL A 155 12.00 -19.41 -4.02
C VAL A 155 13.17 -20.37 -3.99
N GLN A 156 13.71 -20.59 -2.80
CA GLN A 156 14.81 -21.51 -2.57
C GLN A 156 14.45 -22.95 -2.95
N GLY A 157 15.44 -23.69 -3.40
CA GLY A 157 15.34 -25.12 -3.63
C GLY A 157 14.61 -25.50 -4.90
N THR A 158 14.27 -26.78 -4.96
CA THR A 158 13.45 -27.39 -6.01
C THR A 158 12.26 -28.07 -5.36
N ALA A 159 11.34 -28.60 -6.17
CA ALA A 159 10.22 -29.41 -5.65
C ALA A 159 10.68 -30.68 -4.91
N THR A 160 11.89 -31.19 -5.25
CA THR A 160 12.49 -32.41 -4.67
C THR A 160 13.52 -32.13 -3.58
N ASP A 161 14.13 -30.94 -3.59
CA ASP A 161 15.06 -30.47 -2.56
C ASP A 161 14.81 -28.99 -2.23
N PRO A 162 13.90 -28.71 -1.30
CA PRO A 162 13.57 -27.35 -0.90
C PRO A 162 14.66 -26.67 -0.04
N THR A 163 15.70 -27.40 0.37
CA THR A 163 16.76 -26.87 1.24
C THR A 163 17.97 -26.34 0.48
N ASP A 164 18.13 -26.65 -0.80
CA ASP A 164 19.26 -26.17 -1.59
C ASP A 164 19.19 -24.64 -1.79
N ILE A 165 20.11 -23.93 -1.15
CA ILE A 165 20.20 -22.46 -1.23
C ILE A 165 20.77 -21.94 -2.55
N ASN A 166 21.39 -22.80 -3.37
CA ASN A 166 22.03 -22.42 -4.62
C ASN A 166 21.07 -22.50 -5.81
N ILE A 167 20.00 -23.24 -5.66
CA ILE A 167 18.99 -23.47 -6.69
C ILE A 167 17.71 -22.78 -6.29
N GLY A 168 17.01 -22.21 -7.28
CA GLY A 168 15.69 -21.63 -7.04
C GLY A 168 14.76 -21.95 -8.20
N HIS A 169 13.49 -22.03 -7.90
CA HIS A 169 12.43 -22.22 -8.87
C HIS A 169 11.39 -21.11 -8.80
N PRO A 170 10.69 -20.85 -9.90
CA PRO A 170 9.61 -19.86 -9.89
C PRO A 170 8.39 -20.43 -9.15
N GLU A 171 7.88 -19.65 -8.22
CA GLU A 171 6.62 -19.93 -7.52
C GLU A 171 5.61 -18.84 -7.88
N LYS A 172 4.36 -19.23 -8.17
CA LYS A 172 3.28 -18.31 -8.52
C LYS A 172 2.09 -18.51 -7.62
N ARG A 173 1.62 -17.43 -6.97
CA ARG A 173 0.48 -17.44 -6.04
C ARG A 173 -0.47 -16.29 -6.32
N ARG A 174 -1.73 -16.46 -5.92
CA ARG A 174 -2.68 -15.36 -5.86
C ARG A 174 -2.55 -14.64 -4.52
N LEU A 175 -2.37 -13.31 -4.55
CA LEU A 175 -2.24 -12.51 -3.33
C LEU A 175 -3.50 -12.60 -2.46
N SER A 176 -4.67 -12.64 -3.08
CA SER A 176 -5.96 -12.77 -2.38
C SER A 176 -6.15 -14.11 -1.63
N THR A 177 -5.32 -15.12 -1.88
CA THR A 177 -5.38 -16.42 -1.20
C THR A 177 -4.34 -16.58 -0.08
N LEU A 178 -3.49 -15.58 0.15
CA LEU A 178 -2.50 -15.59 1.22
C LEU A 178 -3.15 -15.16 2.55
N HIS A 179 -3.62 -16.14 3.33
CA HIS A 179 -4.37 -15.93 4.58
C HIS A 179 -3.61 -16.39 5.81
#